data_85be3846778bf86dc203b89e62fd4928
#
_entry.id   85be3846778bf86dc203b89e62fd4928
#
_cell.length_a   1.000
_cell.length_b   1.000
_cell.length_c   1.000
_cell.angle_alpha   90.00
_cell.angle_beta   90.00
_cell.angle_gamma   90.00
#
_symmetry.space_group_name_H-M   'P 1'
#
loop_
_entity.id
_entity.type
_entity.pdbx_description
1 polymer ?
#
loop_
_entity_poly.entity_id
_entity_poly.type
_entity_poly.pdbx_seq_one_letter_code
_entity_poly.pdbx_strand_id
1 'polypeptide(L)'
;AVRVSPVAIPALEGLNGPLLGIDAKFLQTNFLNGKELDDLNEGATSEQRSHLIQLLRKLQDASDDQGIRFGSAPVFYALLLADGDRLGQLVGSLGGETVGSALAAFTAAVPDLVRQHDGVTVYAGGDDVLALLPVPSALACADALAEAYAGVFRQVNAQAQATLSAAVVFSQVRLPLMAVLGEAHLLLDDVAKDQNGRNSLAVAVLKRG
;
A
#
# COMPACT_ATOMS: atom_id res chain seq x y z
N ALA A 1 16.31 -6.11 1.12
CA ALA A 1 15.12 -6.68 0.51
C ALA A 1 14.91 -8.08 1.12
N VAL A 2 14.00 -8.19 2.07
CA VAL A 2 13.56 -9.52 2.54
C VAL A 2 12.57 -10.02 1.49
N ARG A 3 13.05 -10.85 0.56
CA ARG A 3 12.17 -11.67 -0.24
C ARG A 3 11.50 -12.65 0.73
N VAL A 4 10.25 -12.44 1.03
CA VAL A 4 9.41 -13.51 1.58
C VAL A 4 9.20 -14.47 0.41
N SER A 5 10.05 -15.48 0.28
CA SER A 5 9.71 -16.66 -0.52
C SER A 5 8.37 -17.19 0.02
N PRO A 6 7.44 -17.66 -0.82
CA PRO A 6 6.27 -18.36 -0.33
C PRO A 6 6.78 -19.58 0.46
N VAL A 7 6.86 -19.42 1.77
CA VAL A 7 7.15 -20.54 2.67
C VAL A 7 5.90 -21.41 2.59
N ALA A 8 6.05 -22.60 2.03
CA ALA A 8 5.05 -23.63 2.17
C ALA A 8 4.91 -23.91 3.66
N ILE A 9 3.88 -23.39 4.29
CA ILE A 9 3.57 -23.66 5.68
C ILE A 9 2.82 -24.99 5.69
N PRO A 10 3.41 -26.10 6.20
CA PRO A 10 2.80 -27.44 6.16
C PRO A 10 1.39 -27.47 6.78
N ALA A 11 1.09 -26.55 7.70
CA ALA A 11 -0.22 -26.40 8.32
C ALA A 11 -1.31 -25.88 7.36
N LEU A 12 -0.94 -25.39 6.16
CA LEU A 12 -1.84 -24.87 5.14
C LEU A 12 -2.04 -25.82 3.94
N GLU A 13 -1.42 -26.98 3.93
CA GLU A 13 -1.55 -27.97 2.83
C GLU A 13 -2.98 -28.50 2.62
N GLY A 14 -3.92 -28.18 3.51
CA GLY A 14 -5.35 -28.48 3.36
C GLY A 14 -6.23 -27.30 2.92
N LEU A 15 -5.66 -26.10 2.79
CA LEU A 15 -6.38 -24.91 2.33
C LEU A 15 -6.13 -24.69 0.85
N ASN A 16 -6.92 -25.33 0.00
CA ASN A 16 -6.89 -25.15 -1.46
C ASN A 16 -7.47 -23.78 -1.83
N GLY A 17 -6.68 -22.72 -1.67
CA GLY A 17 -7.04 -21.38 -2.12
C GLY A 17 -6.07 -20.32 -1.61
N PRO A 18 -5.87 -19.24 -2.37
CA PRO A 18 -5.04 -18.14 -1.88
C PRO A 18 -5.70 -17.49 -0.65
N LEU A 19 -4.91 -17.23 0.40
CA LEU A 19 -5.30 -16.42 1.57
C LEU A 19 -5.79 -14.99 1.20
N LEU A 20 -5.74 -14.65 -0.07
CA LEU A 20 -6.16 -13.37 -0.67
C LEU A 20 -7.65 -13.03 -0.49
N GLY A 21 -8.48 -13.95 -0.04
CA GLY A 21 -9.89 -13.70 0.26
C GLY A 21 -10.21 -13.58 1.75
N ILE A 22 -9.21 -13.69 2.63
CA ILE A 22 -9.43 -13.60 4.08
C ILE A 22 -9.20 -12.15 4.50
N ASP A 23 -10.22 -11.53 5.11
CA ASP A 23 -10.08 -10.22 5.74
C ASP A 23 -8.94 -10.28 6.78
N ALA A 24 -7.95 -9.40 6.65
CA ALA A 24 -6.75 -9.38 7.49
C ALA A 24 -7.05 -9.29 9.00
N LYS A 25 -8.25 -8.81 9.39
CA LYS A 25 -8.70 -8.82 10.78
C LYS A 25 -8.78 -10.23 11.38
N PHE A 26 -9.05 -11.27 10.57
CA PHE A 26 -9.08 -12.67 11.03
C PHE A 26 -7.70 -13.22 11.38
N LEU A 27 -6.64 -12.56 10.92
CA LEU A 27 -5.26 -12.91 11.27
C LEU A 27 -4.82 -12.30 12.63
N GLN A 28 -5.67 -11.48 13.27
CA GLN A 28 -5.38 -10.85 14.55
C GLN A 28 -5.88 -11.72 15.72
N THR A 29 -5.00 -12.03 16.66
CA THR A 29 -5.34 -12.84 17.87
C THR A 29 -6.49 -12.27 18.69
N ASN A 30 -6.61 -10.94 18.76
CA ASN A 30 -7.67 -10.27 19.50
C ASN A 30 -9.06 -10.53 18.91
N PHE A 31 -9.12 -10.78 17.61
CA PHE A 31 -10.35 -11.08 16.89
C PHE A 31 -10.82 -12.52 17.12
N LEU A 32 -9.88 -13.42 17.41
CA LEU A 32 -10.17 -14.85 17.63
C LEU A 32 -10.89 -15.13 18.96
N ASN A 33 -10.87 -14.19 19.90
CA ASN A 33 -11.41 -14.35 21.26
C ASN A 33 -12.63 -13.47 21.55
N GLY A 34 -13.15 -12.74 20.57
CA GLY A 34 -14.17 -11.71 20.79
C GLY A 34 -15.58 -12.07 20.30
N LYS A 35 -16.58 -11.39 20.88
CA LYS A 35 -17.96 -11.33 20.42
C LYS A 35 -18.11 -11.00 18.93
N GLU A 36 -17.13 -10.29 18.36
CA GLU A 36 -17.12 -9.88 16.96
C GLU A 36 -17.04 -11.07 15.98
N LEU A 37 -16.50 -12.21 16.41
CA LEU A 37 -16.53 -13.44 15.62
C LEU A 37 -17.95 -14.04 15.57
N ASP A 38 -18.75 -13.79 16.60
CA ASP A 38 -20.13 -14.27 16.70
C ASP A 38 -21.06 -13.47 15.76
N ASP A 39 -20.82 -12.16 15.63
CA ASP A 39 -21.64 -11.27 14.78
C ASP A 39 -21.37 -11.43 13.28
N LEU A 40 -20.22 -12.00 12.88
CA LEU A 40 -19.82 -12.19 11.47
C LEU A 40 -20.18 -13.56 10.90
N ASN A 41 -20.63 -14.50 11.71
CA ASN A 41 -20.83 -15.89 11.31
C ASN A 41 -22.30 -16.34 11.40
N GLU A 42 -23.17 -15.69 10.68
CA GLU A 42 -24.45 -16.30 10.31
C GLU A 42 -24.16 -17.57 9.51
N GLY A 43 -24.11 -18.72 10.17
CA GLY A 43 -24.03 -20.04 9.54
C GLY A 43 -22.84 -20.94 9.91
N ALA A 44 -21.80 -20.48 10.63
CA ALA A 44 -20.72 -21.36 11.06
C ALA A 44 -21.04 -22.06 12.38
N THR A 45 -20.81 -23.39 12.46
CA THR A 45 -20.99 -24.16 13.68
C THR A 45 -19.89 -23.86 14.71
N SER A 46 -20.18 -24.07 16.01
CA SER A 46 -19.17 -23.91 17.09
C SER A 46 -17.94 -24.78 16.87
N GLU A 47 -18.08 -25.92 16.21
CA GLU A 47 -16.99 -26.83 15.88
C GLU A 47 -16.09 -26.24 14.78
N GLN A 48 -16.67 -25.67 13.74
CA GLN A 48 -15.95 -25.00 12.67
C GLN A 48 -15.18 -23.77 13.18
N ARG A 49 -15.77 -23.00 14.11
CA ARG A 49 -15.11 -21.87 14.77
C ARG A 49 -13.91 -22.31 15.60
N SER A 50 -14.09 -23.37 16.43
CA SER A 50 -13.02 -23.92 17.25
C SER A 50 -11.87 -24.44 16.39
N HIS A 51 -12.18 -25.07 15.26
CA HIS A 51 -11.17 -25.56 14.33
C HIS A 51 -10.40 -24.41 13.67
N LEU A 52 -11.08 -23.35 13.23
CA LEU A 52 -10.45 -22.16 12.68
C LEU A 52 -9.50 -21.50 13.69
N ILE A 53 -9.94 -21.34 14.95
CA ILE A 53 -9.10 -20.79 16.03
C ILE A 53 -7.84 -21.63 16.23
N GLN A 54 -7.95 -22.96 16.20
CA GLN A 54 -6.81 -23.86 16.34
C GLN A 54 -5.84 -23.73 15.17
N LEU A 55 -6.34 -23.63 13.92
CA LEU A 55 -5.52 -23.46 12.73
C LEU A 55 -4.76 -22.13 12.77
N LEU A 56 -5.44 -21.04 13.14
CA LEU A 56 -4.82 -19.73 13.25
C LEU A 56 -3.76 -19.66 14.35
N ARG A 57 -3.99 -20.33 15.50
CA ARG A 57 -2.96 -20.46 16.54
C ARG A 57 -1.76 -21.23 16.05
N LYS A 58 -1.95 -22.36 15.38
CA LYS A 58 -0.85 -23.12 14.77
C LYS A 58 -0.06 -22.29 13.75
N LEU A 59 -0.76 -21.45 12.97
CA LEU A 59 -0.12 -20.54 12.04
C LEU A 59 0.74 -19.49 12.76
N GLN A 60 0.25 -18.95 13.88
CA GLN A 60 0.98 -18.01 14.72
C GLN A 60 2.22 -18.64 15.34
N ASP A 61 2.06 -19.82 15.94
CA ASP A 61 3.17 -20.56 16.55
C ASP A 61 4.26 -20.88 15.51
N ALA A 62 3.87 -21.37 14.32
CA ALA A 62 4.80 -21.67 13.24
C ALA A 62 5.52 -20.43 12.69
N SER A 63 4.90 -19.25 12.76
CA SER A 63 5.50 -18.00 12.32
C SER A 63 6.44 -17.41 13.38
N ASP A 64 6.13 -17.56 14.66
CA ASP A 64 7.00 -17.14 15.76
C ASP A 64 8.31 -17.94 15.76
N ASP A 65 8.25 -19.25 15.48
CA ASP A 65 9.43 -20.13 15.34
C ASP A 65 10.35 -19.70 14.18
N GLN A 66 9.83 -19.02 13.17
CA GLN A 66 10.59 -18.48 12.05
C GLN A 66 10.98 -17.00 12.21
N GLY A 67 10.70 -16.40 13.37
CA GLY A 67 10.95 -14.98 13.62
C GLY A 67 9.99 -14.02 12.88
N ILE A 68 8.93 -14.57 12.28
CA ILE A 68 7.87 -13.79 11.64
C ILE A 68 6.78 -13.56 12.70
N ARG A 69 6.70 -12.38 13.26
CA ARG A 69 5.65 -12.07 14.24
C ARG A 69 4.28 -11.98 13.58
N PHE A 70 3.57 -13.08 13.54
CA PHE A 70 2.15 -13.11 13.25
C PHE A 70 1.40 -12.77 14.55
N GLY A 71 0.45 -11.86 14.48
CA GLY A 71 -0.52 -11.71 15.58
C GLY A 71 -0.53 -10.39 16.32
N SER A 72 0.41 -9.48 16.12
CA SER A 72 0.19 -8.07 16.43
C SER A 72 0.06 -7.30 15.14
N ALA A 73 -1.15 -6.85 14.82
CA ALA A 73 -1.33 -5.90 13.71
C ALA A 73 -0.32 -4.76 13.87
N PRO A 74 0.36 -4.36 12.80
CA PRO A 74 1.24 -3.21 12.88
C PRO A 74 0.45 -2.02 13.41
N VAL A 75 0.98 -1.38 14.44
CA VAL A 75 0.33 -0.21 15.05
C VAL A 75 0.36 0.98 14.09
N PHE A 76 1.30 0.97 13.14
CA PHE A 76 1.49 2.00 12.13
C PHE A 76 1.43 1.41 10.72
N TYR A 77 0.90 2.21 9.81
CA TYR A 77 0.96 2.01 8.36
C TYR A 77 1.44 3.30 7.70
N ALA A 78 1.77 3.25 6.43
CA ALA A 78 2.04 4.41 5.62
C ALA A 78 0.93 4.63 4.60
N LEU A 79 0.44 5.86 4.48
CA LEU A 79 -0.38 6.32 3.37
C LEU A 79 0.54 7.10 2.43
N LEU A 80 0.59 6.66 1.17
CA LEU A 80 1.31 7.33 0.09
C LEU A 80 0.30 7.98 -0.83
N LEU A 81 0.47 9.26 -1.08
CA LEU A 81 -0.25 10.05 -2.07
C LEU A 81 0.77 10.65 -3.03
N ALA A 82 0.59 10.48 -4.34
CA ALA A 82 1.50 11.03 -5.34
C ALA A 82 0.73 11.60 -6.52
N ASP A 83 1.32 12.59 -7.17
CA ASP A 83 0.74 13.30 -8.31
C ASP A 83 1.83 13.84 -9.25
N GLY A 84 1.55 13.76 -10.56
CA GLY A 84 2.46 14.20 -11.60
C GLY A 84 2.65 15.72 -11.64
N ASP A 85 3.90 16.13 -11.79
CA ASP A 85 4.24 17.55 -11.81
C ASP A 85 4.03 18.17 -13.19
N ARG A 86 3.38 19.33 -13.22
CA ARG A 86 3.28 20.18 -14.41
C ARG A 86 2.73 19.47 -15.65
N LEU A 87 1.74 18.59 -15.48
CA LEU A 87 1.14 17.80 -16.54
C LEU A 87 0.70 18.67 -17.73
N GLY A 88 0.14 19.88 -17.49
CA GLY A 88 -0.24 20.82 -18.53
C GLY A 88 0.93 21.27 -19.43
N GLN A 89 2.15 21.39 -18.87
CA GLN A 89 3.34 21.70 -19.65
C GLN A 89 3.79 20.51 -20.51
N LEU A 90 3.70 19.29 -19.96
CA LEU A 90 3.98 18.07 -20.72
C LEU A 90 3.00 17.89 -21.88
N VAL A 91 1.71 18.15 -21.67
CA VAL A 91 0.70 18.12 -22.75
C VAL A 91 1.01 19.17 -23.81
N GLY A 92 1.39 20.39 -23.42
CA GLY A 92 1.78 21.45 -24.36
C GLY A 92 3.00 21.13 -25.21
N SER A 93 3.97 20.39 -24.66
CA SER A 93 5.24 20.06 -25.35
C SER A 93 5.22 18.76 -26.14
N LEU A 94 4.50 17.73 -25.64
CA LEU A 94 4.50 16.37 -26.21
C LEU A 94 3.22 16.02 -26.96
N GLY A 95 2.16 16.81 -26.76
CA GLY A 95 0.82 16.53 -27.28
C GLY A 95 0.00 15.60 -26.36
N GLY A 96 -1.32 15.81 -26.38
CA GLY A 96 -2.24 15.11 -25.46
C GLY A 96 -2.29 13.59 -25.65
N GLU A 97 -2.20 13.11 -26.90
CA GLU A 97 -2.21 11.67 -27.21
C GLU A 97 -0.97 10.96 -26.66
N THR A 98 0.20 11.56 -26.81
CA THR A 98 1.47 11.04 -26.30
C THR A 98 1.47 10.99 -24.78
N VAL A 99 1.05 12.07 -24.12
CA VAL A 99 0.93 12.13 -22.67
C VAL A 99 -0.12 11.12 -22.16
N GLY A 100 -1.27 11.03 -22.82
CA GLY A 100 -2.31 10.05 -22.46
C GLY A 100 -1.81 8.61 -22.52
N SER A 101 -1.02 8.27 -23.56
CA SER A 101 -0.42 6.93 -23.69
C SER A 101 0.61 6.65 -22.58
N ALA A 102 1.46 7.62 -22.25
CA ALA A 102 2.43 7.49 -21.15
C ALA A 102 1.72 7.32 -19.80
N LEU A 103 0.69 8.12 -19.52
CA LEU A 103 -0.10 8.01 -18.30
C LEU A 103 -0.85 6.66 -18.18
N ALA A 104 -1.38 6.15 -19.29
CA ALA A 104 -2.01 4.83 -19.31
C ALA A 104 -1.00 3.72 -18.97
N ALA A 105 0.21 3.80 -19.52
CA ALA A 105 1.29 2.85 -19.22
C ALA A 105 1.72 2.94 -17.73
N PHE A 106 1.84 4.15 -17.18
CA PHE A 106 2.13 4.36 -15.77
C PHE A 106 1.03 3.78 -14.88
N THR A 107 -0.24 4.17 -15.12
CA THR A 107 -1.40 3.68 -14.36
C THR A 107 -1.46 2.15 -14.32
N ALA A 108 -1.18 1.50 -15.46
CA ALA A 108 -1.16 0.03 -15.55
C ALA A 108 -0.03 -0.60 -14.72
N ALA A 109 1.10 0.07 -14.56
CA ALA A 109 2.26 -0.44 -13.80
C ALA A 109 2.12 -0.23 -12.27
N VAL A 110 1.37 0.77 -11.83
CA VAL A 110 1.25 1.16 -10.40
C VAL A 110 0.85 0.00 -9.49
N PRO A 111 -0.20 -0.83 -9.78
CA PRO A 111 -0.60 -1.89 -8.87
C PRO A 111 0.50 -2.92 -8.62
N ASP A 112 1.28 -3.26 -9.65
CA ASP A 112 2.38 -4.21 -9.55
C ASP A 112 3.56 -3.64 -8.76
N LEU A 113 3.89 -2.37 -8.98
CA LEU A 113 4.92 -1.67 -8.23
C LEU A 113 4.58 -1.59 -6.74
N VAL A 114 3.37 -1.18 -6.42
CA VAL A 114 2.90 -1.10 -5.03
C VAL A 114 2.91 -2.47 -4.37
N ARG A 115 2.49 -3.53 -5.07
CA ARG A 115 2.50 -4.91 -4.57
C ARG A 115 3.93 -5.44 -4.34
N GLN A 116 4.90 -5.08 -5.17
CA GLN A 116 6.32 -5.43 -4.97
C GLN A 116 6.90 -4.84 -3.67
N HIS A 117 6.26 -3.82 -3.13
CA HIS A 117 6.59 -3.19 -1.86
C HIS A 117 5.60 -3.57 -0.73
N ASP A 118 4.93 -4.72 -0.88
CA ASP A 118 3.95 -5.26 0.08
C ASP A 118 2.76 -4.31 0.36
N GLY A 119 2.49 -3.39 -0.56
CA GLY A 119 1.43 -2.40 -0.46
C GLY A 119 0.14 -2.79 -1.19
N VAL A 120 -0.89 -1.98 -0.95
CA VAL A 120 -2.19 -2.07 -1.61
C VAL A 120 -2.49 -0.75 -2.30
N THR A 121 -2.72 -0.79 -3.61
CA THR A 121 -3.19 0.36 -4.37
C THR A 121 -4.66 0.60 -4.06
N VAL A 122 -4.96 1.79 -3.56
CA VAL A 122 -6.35 2.23 -3.32
C VAL A 122 -6.90 2.88 -4.58
N TYR A 123 -6.08 3.70 -5.23
CA TYR A 123 -6.41 4.40 -6.47
C TYR A 123 -5.16 4.59 -7.32
N ALA A 124 -5.31 4.42 -8.63
CA ALA A 124 -4.33 4.82 -9.63
C ALA A 124 -5.10 5.30 -10.87
N GLY A 125 -4.85 6.52 -11.30
CA GLY A 125 -5.55 7.09 -12.44
C GLY A 125 -4.83 8.30 -13.02
N GLY A 126 -4.37 8.18 -14.25
CA GLY A 126 -3.55 9.22 -14.85
C GLY A 126 -2.21 9.35 -14.14
N ASP A 127 -1.98 10.48 -13.53
CA ASP A 127 -0.80 10.84 -12.73
C ASP A 127 -1.02 10.70 -11.22
N ASP A 128 -2.27 10.46 -10.78
CA ASP A 128 -2.61 10.32 -9.36
C ASP A 128 -2.44 8.90 -8.86
N VAL A 129 -1.83 8.74 -7.69
CA VAL A 129 -1.67 7.47 -6.98
C VAL A 129 -2.00 7.64 -5.50
N LEU A 130 -2.85 6.74 -4.98
CA LEU A 130 -3.09 6.55 -3.56
C LEU A 130 -2.83 5.09 -3.19
N ALA A 131 -1.94 4.86 -2.24
CA ALA A 131 -1.59 3.53 -1.77
C ALA A 131 -1.44 3.46 -0.25
N LEU A 132 -1.68 2.26 0.29
CA LEU A 132 -1.39 1.92 1.67
C LEU A 132 -0.22 0.93 1.68
N LEU A 133 0.76 1.17 2.55
CA LEU A 133 2.01 0.41 2.58
C LEU A 133 2.43 0.06 4.02
N PRO A 134 3.18 -1.03 4.20
CA PRO A 134 3.95 -1.24 5.41
C PRO A 134 4.99 -0.11 5.58
N VAL A 135 5.22 0.29 6.85
CA VAL A 135 6.16 1.37 7.17
C VAL A 135 7.56 1.19 6.53
N PRO A 136 8.17 -0.02 6.54
CA PRO A 136 9.53 -0.18 6.01
C PRO A 136 9.66 0.00 4.50
N SER A 137 8.59 -0.22 3.73
CA SER A 137 8.64 -0.20 2.26
C SER A 137 8.12 1.10 1.63
N ALA A 138 7.53 1.99 2.44
CA ALA A 138 6.82 3.15 1.91
C ALA A 138 7.71 4.13 1.12
N LEU A 139 8.90 4.44 1.62
CA LEU A 139 9.81 5.38 0.95
C LEU A 139 10.40 4.78 -0.33
N ALA A 140 10.75 3.48 -0.29
CA ALA A 140 11.23 2.78 -1.48
C ALA A 140 10.14 2.66 -2.57
N CYS A 141 8.87 2.51 -2.17
CA CYS A 141 7.75 2.52 -3.10
C CYS A 141 7.56 3.90 -3.74
N ALA A 142 7.68 4.99 -2.96
CA ALA A 142 7.59 6.34 -3.49
C ALA A 142 8.67 6.62 -4.55
N ASP A 143 9.90 6.20 -4.29
CA ASP A 143 11.03 6.31 -5.23
C ASP A 143 10.77 5.48 -6.51
N ALA A 144 10.32 4.24 -6.37
CA ALA A 144 9.99 3.37 -7.51
C ALA A 144 8.86 3.94 -8.40
N LEU A 145 7.84 4.56 -7.78
CA LEU A 145 6.77 5.23 -8.52
C LEU A 145 7.28 6.46 -9.28
N ALA A 146 8.13 7.28 -8.66
CA ALA A 146 8.73 8.45 -9.31
C ALA A 146 9.62 8.05 -10.51
N GLU A 147 10.44 7.01 -10.36
CA GLU A 147 11.25 6.46 -11.45
C GLU A 147 10.40 5.85 -12.57
N ALA A 148 9.34 5.13 -12.24
CA ALA A 148 8.41 4.58 -13.23
C ALA A 148 7.71 5.68 -14.02
N TYR A 149 7.23 6.73 -13.33
CA TYR A 149 6.60 7.88 -13.97
C TYR A 149 7.56 8.56 -14.95
N ALA A 150 8.76 8.92 -14.50
CA ALA A 150 9.78 9.49 -15.38
C ALA A 150 10.16 8.53 -16.53
N GLY A 151 10.19 7.24 -16.25
CA GLY A 151 10.53 6.18 -17.21
C GLY A 151 9.56 6.10 -18.39
N VAL A 152 8.26 6.11 -18.14
CA VAL A 152 7.26 6.04 -19.24
C VAL A 152 7.32 7.27 -20.14
N PHE A 153 7.60 8.45 -19.60
CA PHE A 153 7.78 9.65 -20.41
C PHE A 153 9.09 9.64 -21.20
N ARG A 154 10.19 9.13 -20.62
CA ARG A 154 11.45 8.95 -21.37
C ARG A 154 11.34 7.96 -22.53
N GLN A 155 10.46 6.96 -22.44
CA GLN A 155 10.19 6.03 -23.54
C GLN A 155 9.52 6.70 -24.74
N VAL A 156 8.67 7.68 -24.52
CA VAL A 156 7.98 8.41 -25.60
C VAL A 156 8.80 9.59 -26.11
N ASN A 157 9.61 10.21 -25.25
CA ASN A 157 10.57 11.25 -25.61
C ASN A 157 11.76 11.22 -24.66
N ALA A 158 12.93 10.83 -25.14
CA ALA A 158 14.15 10.70 -24.32
C ALA A 158 14.58 11.99 -23.60
N GLN A 159 14.09 13.16 -24.02
CA GLN A 159 14.37 14.45 -23.40
C GLN A 159 13.23 14.92 -22.47
N ALA A 160 12.16 14.15 -22.33
CA ALA A 160 11.05 14.51 -21.46
C ALA A 160 11.51 14.55 -19.98
N GLN A 161 11.21 15.65 -19.32
CA GLN A 161 11.49 15.87 -17.89
C GLN A 161 10.16 15.79 -17.11
N ALA A 162 9.57 14.61 -17.09
CA ALA A 162 8.40 14.34 -16.27
C ALA A 162 8.84 13.93 -14.86
N THR A 163 8.26 14.56 -13.86
CA THR A 163 8.53 14.28 -12.45
C THR A 163 7.23 14.00 -11.69
N LEU A 164 7.35 13.32 -10.57
CA LEU A 164 6.25 12.98 -9.67
C LEU A 164 6.59 13.55 -8.28
N SER A 165 5.65 14.26 -7.69
CA SER A 165 5.73 14.65 -6.28
C SER A 165 4.92 13.69 -5.43
N ALA A 166 5.37 13.41 -4.22
CA ALA A 166 4.69 12.50 -3.32
C ALA A 166 4.67 12.98 -1.87
N ALA A 167 3.67 12.51 -1.13
CA ALA A 167 3.59 12.61 0.32
C ALA A 167 3.48 11.22 0.93
N VAL A 168 4.23 10.96 1.99
CA VAL A 168 4.13 9.73 2.79
C VAL A 168 3.80 10.10 4.22
N VAL A 169 2.63 9.66 4.69
CA VAL A 169 2.18 9.86 6.05
C VAL A 169 2.23 8.55 6.82
N PHE A 170 3.14 8.44 7.77
CA PHE A 170 3.15 7.33 8.73
C PHE A 170 2.12 7.58 9.81
N SER A 171 1.12 6.73 9.89
CA SER A 171 -0.04 6.93 10.75
C SER A 171 -0.32 5.72 11.62
N GLN A 172 -0.79 5.99 12.84
CA GLN A 172 -1.33 4.95 13.70
C GLN A 172 -2.68 4.47 13.16
N VAL A 173 -2.90 3.14 13.15
CA VAL A 173 -4.11 2.49 12.59
C VAL A 173 -5.43 2.95 13.21
N ARG A 174 -5.40 3.57 14.40
CA ARG A 174 -6.60 4.07 15.10
C ARG A 174 -6.93 5.53 14.78
N LEU A 175 -6.11 6.21 13.98
CA LEU A 175 -6.42 7.57 13.54
C LEU A 175 -7.47 7.52 12.42
N PRO A 176 -8.43 8.46 12.38
CA PRO A 176 -9.40 8.54 11.30
C PRO A 176 -8.70 8.72 9.95
N LEU A 177 -9.02 7.88 8.96
CA LEU A 177 -8.40 7.93 7.64
C LEU A 177 -8.54 9.30 6.97
N MET A 178 -9.66 9.99 7.18
CA MET A 178 -9.86 11.34 6.65
C MET A 178 -8.85 12.36 7.16
N ALA A 179 -8.41 12.25 8.43
CA ALA A 179 -7.37 13.11 8.97
C ALA A 179 -6.00 12.80 8.34
N VAL A 180 -5.70 11.52 8.12
CA VAL A 180 -4.45 11.08 7.47
C VAL A 180 -4.41 11.53 6.01
N LEU A 181 -5.52 11.41 5.28
CA LEU A 181 -5.67 11.91 3.91
C LEU A 181 -5.52 13.44 3.84
N GLY A 182 -6.16 14.16 4.76
CA GLY A 182 -6.01 15.62 4.84
C GLY A 182 -4.56 16.06 5.01
N GLU A 183 -3.82 15.39 5.90
CA GLU A 183 -2.38 15.65 6.08
C GLU A 183 -1.57 15.30 4.81
N ALA A 184 -1.90 14.19 4.14
CA ALA A 184 -1.20 13.81 2.91
C ALA A 184 -1.40 14.84 1.79
N HIS A 185 -2.61 15.39 1.64
CA HIS A 185 -2.86 16.47 0.68
C HIS A 185 -2.10 17.74 1.03
N LEU A 186 -2.11 18.17 2.29
CA LEU A 186 -1.32 19.34 2.72
C LEU A 186 0.18 19.16 2.44
N LEU A 187 0.72 17.97 2.75
CA LEU A 187 2.13 17.68 2.49
C LEU A 187 2.45 17.65 1.00
N LEU A 188 1.57 17.07 0.17
CA LEU A 188 1.79 16.98 -1.27
C LEU A 188 1.74 18.38 -1.89
N ASP A 189 0.70 19.15 -1.61
CA ASP A 189 0.46 20.42 -2.29
C ASP A 189 1.35 21.54 -1.72
N ASP A 190 1.31 21.76 -0.39
CA ASP A 190 2.01 22.88 0.23
C ASP A 190 3.51 22.62 0.37
N VAL A 191 3.93 21.39 0.73
CA VAL A 191 5.33 21.10 1.03
C VAL A 191 6.06 20.57 -0.21
N ALA A 192 5.62 19.45 -0.79
CA ALA A 192 6.34 18.82 -1.90
C ALA A 192 6.27 19.66 -3.17
N LYS A 193 5.09 20.21 -3.52
CA LYS A 193 4.92 20.98 -4.75
C LYS A 193 5.29 22.45 -4.59
N ASP A 194 4.73 23.15 -3.60
CA ASP A 194 4.89 24.61 -3.50
C ASP A 194 6.18 25.03 -2.83
N GLN A 195 6.49 24.51 -1.63
CA GLN A 195 7.69 24.91 -0.90
C GLN A 195 8.97 24.31 -1.47
N ASN A 196 8.95 23.03 -1.87
CA ASN A 196 10.12 22.32 -2.38
C ASN A 196 10.27 22.40 -3.91
N GLY A 197 9.29 23.00 -4.62
CA GLY A 197 9.38 23.26 -6.07
C GLY A 197 9.11 22.06 -6.95
N ARG A 198 8.41 21.03 -6.45
CA ARG A 198 8.08 19.76 -7.11
C ARG A 198 9.25 18.76 -7.18
N ASN A 199 9.03 17.61 -7.84
CA ASN A 199 10.00 16.51 -7.87
C ASN A 199 10.52 16.18 -6.46
N SER A 200 9.61 16.09 -5.50
CA SER A 200 9.91 16.07 -4.08
C SER A 200 9.05 15.08 -3.33
N LEU A 201 9.61 14.53 -2.26
CA LEU A 201 8.91 13.68 -1.31
C LEU A 201 8.77 14.43 0.03
N ALA A 202 7.54 14.65 0.47
CA ALA A 202 7.24 15.15 1.80
C ALA A 202 6.84 14.01 2.74
N VAL A 203 7.29 14.04 3.99
CA VAL A 203 7.05 12.95 4.95
C VAL A 203 6.57 13.50 6.28
N ALA A 204 5.52 12.89 6.83
CA ALA A 204 5.06 13.16 8.19
C ALA A 204 4.81 11.89 9.00
N VAL A 205 4.82 12.05 10.32
CA VAL A 205 4.46 10.99 11.27
C VAL A 205 3.36 11.49 12.17
N LEU A 206 2.17 10.92 12.03
CA LEU A 206 1.02 11.21 12.88
C LEU A 206 0.99 10.25 14.06
N LYS A 207 1.23 10.77 15.25
CA LYS A 207 1.10 10.06 16.53
C LYS A 207 -0.18 10.53 17.21
N ARG A 208 -0.84 9.61 17.93
CA ARG A 208 -1.91 10.01 18.84
C ARG A 208 -1.29 10.80 19.99
N GLY A 209 -1.73 12.04 20.18
CA GLY A 209 -1.42 12.80 21.38
C GLY A 209 -2.09 12.21 22.61
#